data_6e7c77bde67b35ad6d5dbbf7be252bc9
#
_entry.id   6e7c77bde67b35ad6d5dbbf7be252bc9
#
_cell.length_a   1.000
_cell.length_b   1.000
_cell.length_c   1.000
_cell.angle_alpha   90.00
_cell.angle_beta   90.00
_cell.angle_gamma   90.00
#
_symmetry.space_group_name_H-M   'P 1'
#
loop_
_entity.id
_entity.type
_entity.pdbx_description
1 polymer ?
#
loop_
_entity_poly.entity_id
_entity_poly.type
_entity_poly.pdbx_seq_one_letter_code
_entity_poly.pdbx_strand_id
1 'polypeptide(L)'
;DILVDNVDKTRNARILKGNPLTGTNANAESVVGALTSEITAIPEGDDVNELAGWIMPRLNTFSTSRSYFSWLFGKKKEYDLDARIKGGERHMIMSGEYDKVLPMDIYGEYLIKAIIAGNIDKQEQLGIYEVSPEDFALAEFVDSSKLELQKIVREGLNLLRKENA
;
A
#
# COMPACT_ATOMS: atom_id res chain seq x y z
N ASP A 1 13.28 24.82 -6.90
CA ASP A 1 12.24 23.85 -7.26
C ASP A 1 12.88 22.48 -7.43
N ILE A 2 12.66 21.59 -6.45
CA ILE A 2 13.39 20.31 -6.35
C ILE A 2 13.05 19.36 -7.52
N LEU A 3 11.88 19.51 -8.12
CA LEU A 3 11.38 18.60 -9.16
C LEU A 3 11.83 18.95 -10.58
N VAL A 4 12.22 20.20 -10.82
CA VAL A 4 12.41 20.71 -12.18
C VAL A 4 13.52 19.99 -12.94
N ASP A 5 14.59 19.60 -12.25
CA ASP A 5 15.78 19.00 -12.87
C ASP A 5 15.97 17.51 -12.52
N ASN A 6 15.14 16.96 -11.59
CA ASN A 6 15.32 15.62 -11.05
C ASN A 6 14.27 14.60 -11.49
N VAL A 7 13.23 15.03 -12.22
CA VAL A 7 12.16 14.14 -12.69
C VAL A 7 12.13 14.15 -14.22
N ASP A 8 12.10 12.96 -14.82
CA ASP A 8 11.94 12.80 -16.25
C ASP A 8 10.56 13.34 -16.68
N LYS A 9 10.57 14.37 -17.53
CA LYS A 9 9.36 15.03 -18.04
C LYS A 9 8.73 14.30 -19.22
N THR A 10 9.36 13.25 -19.72
CA THR A 10 8.82 12.47 -20.86
C THR A 10 7.70 11.53 -20.45
N ARG A 11 7.60 11.20 -19.16
CA ARG A 11 6.54 10.34 -18.58
C ARG A 11 5.78 11.09 -17.52
N ASN A 12 4.48 10.81 -17.44
CA ASN A 12 3.67 11.28 -16.33
C ASN A 12 4.08 10.53 -15.06
N ALA A 13 4.40 11.26 -14.00
CA ALA A 13 4.90 10.71 -12.76
C ALA A 13 4.09 11.20 -11.56
N ARG A 14 3.74 10.28 -10.68
CA ARG A 14 3.18 10.57 -9.37
C ARG A 14 4.31 10.93 -8.42
N ILE A 15 4.19 12.08 -7.78
CA ILE A 15 5.15 12.56 -6.80
C ILE A 15 4.62 12.28 -5.40
N LEU A 16 5.45 11.68 -4.58
CA LEU A 16 5.14 11.35 -3.19
C LEU A 16 6.12 12.04 -2.24
N LYS A 17 5.61 12.57 -1.15
CA LYS A 17 6.40 12.97 0.02
C LYS A 17 6.57 11.74 0.91
N GLY A 18 7.78 11.17 0.93
CA GLY A 18 8.08 9.90 1.57
C GLY A 18 8.30 8.76 0.57
N ASN A 19 8.29 7.54 1.07
CA ASN A 19 8.49 6.32 0.29
C ASN A 19 7.21 5.88 -0.46
N PRO A 20 7.31 4.93 -1.41
CA PRO A 20 6.16 4.49 -2.20
C PRO A 20 5.05 3.80 -1.40
N LEU A 21 5.33 3.30 -0.19
CA LEU A 21 4.37 2.53 0.62
C LEU A 21 3.61 3.39 1.62
N THR A 22 4.26 4.41 2.20
CA THR A 22 3.68 5.25 3.27
C THR A 22 3.60 6.72 2.92
N GLY A 23 4.17 7.11 1.77
CA GLY A 23 4.23 8.50 1.32
C GLY A 23 2.86 9.08 0.97
N THR A 24 2.74 10.38 1.12
CA THR A 24 1.54 11.13 0.74
C THR A 24 1.70 11.78 -0.63
N ASN A 25 0.61 11.83 -1.40
CA ASN A 25 0.60 12.46 -2.71
C ASN A 25 1.01 13.93 -2.63
N ALA A 26 1.83 14.36 -3.55
CA ALA A 26 2.28 15.75 -3.68
C ALA A 26 1.95 16.27 -5.07
N ASN A 27 1.55 17.53 -5.16
CA ASN A 27 1.38 18.28 -6.40
C ASN A 27 2.46 19.36 -6.52
N ALA A 28 2.45 20.08 -7.65
CA ALA A 28 3.44 21.13 -7.93
C ALA A 28 3.43 22.29 -6.91
N GLU A 29 2.32 22.50 -6.21
CA GLU A 29 2.13 23.56 -5.20
C GLU A 29 2.44 23.06 -3.76
N SER A 30 2.70 21.76 -3.62
CA SER A 30 2.96 21.18 -2.30
C SER A 30 4.28 21.64 -1.71
N VAL A 31 4.25 22.05 -0.47
CA VAL A 31 5.44 22.39 0.31
C VAL A 31 5.99 21.12 0.95
N VAL A 32 7.31 20.95 0.91
CA VAL A 32 8.00 19.88 1.63
C VAL A 32 7.99 20.19 3.12
N GLY A 33 7.40 19.28 3.91
CA GLY A 33 7.35 19.41 5.36
C GLY A 33 8.72 19.21 6.01
N ALA A 34 8.92 19.76 7.19
CA ALA A 34 10.18 19.70 7.93
C ALA A 34 10.62 18.25 8.26
N LEU A 35 9.67 17.31 8.34
CA LEU A 35 9.94 15.90 8.63
C LEU A 35 10.03 15.02 7.38
N THR A 36 9.91 15.60 6.18
CA THR A 36 10.02 14.85 4.93
C THR A 36 11.49 14.58 4.63
N SER A 37 11.91 13.32 4.76
CA SER A 37 13.30 12.91 4.52
C SER A 37 13.58 12.56 3.05
N GLU A 38 12.54 12.21 2.29
CA GLU A 38 12.67 11.80 0.90
C GLU A 38 11.47 12.22 0.05
N ILE A 39 11.69 12.33 -1.24
CA ILE A 39 10.66 12.55 -2.25
C ILE A 39 10.81 11.45 -3.29
N THR A 40 9.73 10.74 -3.56
CA THR A 40 9.72 9.64 -4.52
C THR A 40 8.90 10.03 -5.75
N ALA A 41 9.41 9.73 -6.94
CA ALA A 41 8.67 9.83 -8.20
C ALA A 41 8.48 8.43 -8.78
N ILE A 42 7.23 8.04 -9.03
CA ILE A 42 6.89 6.75 -9.67
C ILE A 42 6.07 7.02 -10.93
N PRO A 43 6.24 6.21 -12.01
CA PRO A 43 5.42 6.34 -13.20
C PRO A 43 3.93 6.21 -12.87
N GLU A 44 3.09 7.06 -13.43
CA GLU A 44 1.62 6.96 -13.28
C GLU A 44 1.06 5.71 -13.97
N GLY A 45 1.70 5.29 -15.07
CA GLY A 45 1.34 4.09 -15.81
C GLY A 45 0.17 4.29 -16.79
N ASP A 46 -0.19 5.52 -17.08
CA ASP A 46 -1.23 5.91 -18.03
C ASP A 46 -0.83 5.73 -19.51
N ASP A 47 0.46 5.54 -19.76
CA ASP A 47 1.06 5.26 -21.07
C ASP A 47 0.98 3.77 -21.47
N VAL A 48 0.54 2.87 -20.56
CA VAL A 48 0.51 1.43 -20.81
C VAL A 48 -0.90 0.94 -21.10
N ASN A 49 -1.16 0.58 -22.35
CA ASN A 49 -2.39 -0.08 -22.78
C ASN A 49 -2.35 -1.57 -22.42
N GLU A 50 -3.18 -1.99 -21.50
CA GLU A 50 -3.33 -3.38 -21.10
C GLU A 50 -4.58 -3.99 -21.76
N LEU A 51 -4.41 -4.70 -22.86
CA LEU A 51 -5.50 -5.23 -23.69
C LEU A 51 -6.43 -6.20 -22.95
N ALA A 52 -5.94 -6.93 -21.96
CA ALA A 52 -6.72 -7.90 -21.18
C ALA A 52 -6.54 -7.68 -19.66
N GLY A 53 -6.07 -6.52 -19.25
CA GLY A 53 -5.90 -6.15 -17.86
C GLY A 53 -5.00 -7.14 -17.11
N TRP A 54 -5.46 -7.58 -15.95
CA TRP A 54 -4.72 -8.45 -15.04
C TRP A 54 -4.68 -9.94 -15.45
N ILE A 55 -5.44 -10.35 -16.46
CA ILE A 55 -5.52 -11.75 -16.92
C ILE A 55 -4.29 -12.16 -17.77
N MET A 56 -3.66 -11.17 -18.43
CA MET A 56 -2.51 -11.46 -19.30
C MET A 56 -1.30 -11.96 -18.51
N PRO A 57 -0.63 -13.01 -18.97
CA PRO A 57 0.62 -13.46 -18.38
C PRO A 57 1.67 -12.35 -18.50
N ARG A 58 2.11 -11.80 -17.37
CA ARG A 58 3.09 -10.72 -17.32
C ARG A 58 4.40 -11.25 -16.80
N LEU A 59 5.43 -11.09 -17.61
CA LEU A 59 6.76 -11.59 -17.24
C LEU A 59 7.47 -10.63 -16.26
N ASN A 60 7.03 -9.37 -16.19
CA ASN A 60 7.66 -8.30 -15.40
C ASN A 60 6.83 -7.84 -14.18
N THR A 61 5.71 -8.50 -13.89
CA THR A 61 4.83 -8.12 -12.80
C THR A 61 5.20 -8.88 -11.53
N PHE A 62 5.35 -8.16 -10.42
CA PHE A 62 5.48 -8.78 -9.11
C PHE A 62 4.21 -9.55 -8.76
N SER A 63 4.37 -10.74 -8.18
CA SER A 63 3.26 -11.56 -7.73
C SER A 63 3.64 -12.32 -6.47
N THR A 64 3.04 -11.96 -5.35
CA THR A 64 3.22 -12.63 -4.05
C THR A 64 2.74 -14.08 -4.10
N SER A 65 1.59 -14.33 -4.73
CA SER A 65 0.96 -15.65 -4.85
C SER A 65 1.50 -16.49 -6.01
N ARG A 66 2.53 -16.01 -6.72
CA ARG A 66 3.09 -16.66 -7.92
C ARG A 66 2.06 -16.90 -9.03
N SER A 67 1.02 -16.09 -9.11
CA SER A 67 0.00 -16.17 -10.16
C SER A 67 0.52 -15.82 -11.55
N TYR A 68 1.64 -15.10 -11.64
CA TYR A 68 2.33 -14.77 -12.88
C TYR A 68 3.63 -15.56 -12.99
N PHE A 69 4.04 -15.87 -14.23
CA PHE A 69 5.27 -16.65 -14.49
C PHE A 69 6.57 -15.90 -14.21
N SER A 70 6.52 -14.69 -13.69
CA SER A 70 7.69 -13.88 -13.32
C SER A 70 8.66 -14.59 -12.36
N TRP A 71 8.17 -15.51 -11.53
CA TRP A 71 8.98 -16.29 -10.59
C TRP A 71 9.92 -17.32 -11.26
N LEU A 72 9.64 -17.70 -12.52
CA LEU A 72 10.46 -18.63 -13.30
C LEU A 72 11.75 -18.00 -13.84
N PHE A 73 11.83 -16.67 -13.93
CA PHE A 73 12.88 -15.97 -14.66
C PHE A 73 14.06 -15.47 -13.80
N GLY A 74 14.30 -16.04 -12.62
CA GLY A 74 15.54 -15.85 -11.87
C GLY A 74 15.47 -14.94 -10.65
N LYS A 75 16.52 -15.03 -9.81
CA LYS A 75 16.61 -14.42 -8.47
C LYS A 75 16.91 -12.91 -8.45
N LYS A 76 17.24 -12.29 -9.58
CA LYS A 76 17.63 -10.87 -9.68
C LYS A 76 16.79 -10.17 -10.75
N LYS A 77 15.48 -10.15 -10.56
CA LYS A 77 14.63 -9.45 -11.50
C LYS A 77 14.26 -8.08 -10.93
N GLU A 78 14.50 -7.07 -11.71
CA GLU A 78 13.94 -5.74 -11.48
C GLU A 78 12.50 -5.73 -11.99
N TYR A 79 11.60 -5.14 -11.22
CA TYR A 79 10.21 -4.97 -11.59
C TYR A 79 9.98 -3.51 -11.97
N ASP A 80 9.34 -3.28 -13.09
CA ASP A 80 8.87 -1.97 -13.51
C ASP A 80 7.55 -1.66 -12.80
N LEU A 81 7.66 -1.06 -11.61
CA LEU A 81 6.51 -0.71 -10.78
C LEU A 81 5.95 0.64 -11.23
N ASP A 82 4.63 0.74 -11.25
CA ASP A 82 3.88 1.96 -11.53
C ASP A 82 2.81 2.22 -10.45
N ALA A 83 2.18 3.39 -10.50
CA ALA A 83 1.19 3.80 -9.51
C ALA A 83 -0.20 3.15 -9.67
N ARG A 84 -0.39 2.28 -10.66
CA ARG A 84 -1.68 1.66 -10.92
C ARG A 84 -1.97 0.52 -9.94
N ILE A 85 -3.22 0.45 -9.49
CA ILE A 85 -3.73 -0.70 -8.76
C ILE A 85 -3.90 -1.87 -9.74
N LYS A 86 -3.23 -2.98 -9.48
CA LYS A 86 -3.34 -4.21 -10.28
C LYS A 86 -4.44 -5.11 -9.73
N GLY A 87 -5.66 -4.80 -10.04
CA GLY A 87 -6.86 -5.51 -9.59
C GLY A 87 -7.97 -4.53 -9.20
N GLY A 88 -9.07 -5.05 -8.65
CA GLY A 88 -10.19 -4.26 -8.13
C GLY A 88 -10.30 -4.40 -6.62
N GLU A 89 -10.78 -3.37 -5.97
CA GLU A 89 -11.15 -3.41 -4.56
C GLU A 89 -12.27 -4.44 -4.33
N ARG A 90 -12.13 -5.23 -3.29
CA ARG A 90 -13.04 -6.32 -2.94
C ARG A 90 -13.28 -6.35 -1.44
N HIS A 91 -14.31 -7.10 -1.02
CA HIS A 91 -14.48 -7.38 0.39
C HIS A 91 -13.27 -8.13 0.95
N MET A 92 -12.89 -7.79 2.18
CA MET A 92 -11.78 -8.43 2.86
C MET A 92 -11.97 -9.93 2.97
N ILE A 93 -10.97 -10.68 2.55
CA ILE A 93 -10.84 -12.12 2.78
C ILE A 93 -9.64 -12.38 3.69
N MET A 94 -9.76 -13.38 4.55
CA MET A 94 -8.65 -13.82 5.41
C MET A 94 -7.77 -14.77 4.60
N SER A 95 -6.66 -14.25 4.11
CA SER A 95 -5.75 -14.97 3.21
C SER A 95 -4.54 -15.55 3.92
N GLY A 96 -4.23 -15.10 5.16
CA GLY A 96 -3.00 -15.41 5.88
C GLY A 96 -1.76 -14.74 5.27
N GLU A 97 -1.94 -13.77 4.35
CA GLU A 97 -0.81 -13.09 3.73
C GLU A 97 -0.24 -11.98 4.61
N TYR A 98 -1.06 -11.39 5.50
CA TYR A 98 -0.59 -10.31 6.37
C TYR A 98 0.43 -10.81 7.39
N ASP A 99 0.22 -12.00 7.95
CA ASP A 99 1.13 -12.60 8.95
C ASP A 99 2.55 -12.83 8.41
N LYS A 100 2.70 -12.90 7.08
CA LYS A 100 4.01 -13.08 6.43
C LYS A 100 4.83 -11.80 6.32
N VAL A 101 4.18 -10.64 6.44
CA VAL A 101 4.78 -9.34 6.14
C VAL A 101 4.63 -8.32 7.27
N LEU A 102 3.78 -8.58 8.25
CA LEU A 102 3.67 -7.72 9.43
C LEU A 102 4.98 -7.74 10.23
N PRO A 103 5.45 -6.57 10.73
CA PRO A 103 6.69 -6.48 11.48
C PRO A 103 6.57 -7.00 12.92
N MET A 104 5.38 -7.43 13.34
CA MET A 104 5.06 -7.87 14.69
C MET A 104 4.14 -9.09 14.68
N ASP A 105 4.16 -9.88 15.75
CA ASP A 105 3.34 -11.07 15.93
C ASP A 105 1.97 -10.70 16.54
N ILE A 106 1.05 -10.26 15.69
CA ILE A 106 -0.33 -9.92 16.03
C ILE A 106 -1.31 -10.58 15.07
N TYR A 107 -2.56 -10.70 15.48
CA TYR A 107 -3.64 -11.17 14.60
C TYR A 107 -4.13 -10.06 13.66
N GLY A 108 -3.28 -9.64 12.72
CA GLY A 108 -3.50 -8.47 11.86
C GLY A 108 -4.79 -8.54 11.03
N GLU A 109 -5.10 -9.68 10.42
CA GLU A 109 -6.35 -9.84 9.65
C GLU A 109 -7.59 -9.73 10.53
N TYR A 110 -7.55 -10.28 11.75
CA TYR A 110 -8.66 -10.15 12.72
C TYR A 110 -8.81 -8.72 13.20
N LEU A 111 -7.71 -8.01 13.44
CA LEU A 111 -7.71 -6.60 13.84
C LEU A 111 -8.37 -5.74 12.75
N ILE A 112 -7.97 -5.87 11.49
CA ILE A 112 -8.58 -5.15 10.38
C ILE A 112 -10.08 -5.44 10.29
N LYS A 113 -10.49 -6.70 10.43
CA LYS A 113 -11.93 -7.06 10.46
C LYS A 113 -12.68 -6.42 11.62
N ALA A 114 -12.08 -6.37 12.81
CA ALA A 114 -12.69 -5.72 13.97
C ALA A 114 -12.88 -4.21 13.74
N ILE A 115 -11.92 -3.56 13.08
CA ILE A 115 -12.01 -2.14 12.72
C ILE A 115 -13.13 -1.92 11.71
N ILE A 116 -13.18 -2.69 10.62
CA ILE A 116 -14.23 -2.60 9.60
C ILE A 116 -15.63 -2.84 10.21
N ALA A 117 -15.72 -3.76 11.17
CA ALA A 117 -16.97 -4.05 11.86
C ALA A 117 -17.37 -2.98 12.92
N GLY A 118 -16.50 -2.02 13.21
CA GLY A 118 -16.71 -1.02 14.26
C GLY A 118 -16.76 -1.58 15.68
N ASN A 119 -16.17 -2.75 15.91
CA ASN A 119 -16.21 -3.42 17.22
C ASN A 119 -15.01 -2.96 18.07
N ILE A 120 -15.23 -1.98 18.92
CA ILE A 120 -14.22 -1.32 19.76
C ILE A 120 -13.55 -2.32 20.73
N ASP A 121 -14.36 -3.10 21.46
CA ASP A 121 -13.84 -4.08 22.43
C ASP A 121 -12.89 -5.09 21.75
N LYS A 122 -13.22 -5.52 20.53
CA LYS A 122 -12.38 -6.43 19.76
C LYS A 122 -11.11 -5.77 19.25
N GLN A 123 -11.17 -4.50 18.86
CA GLN A 123 -9.99 -3.76 18.43
C GLN A 123 -8.96 -3.64 19.58
N GLU A 124 -9.44 -3.34 20.80
CA GLU A 124 -8.60 -3.27 21.99
C GLU A 124 -8.01 -4.63 22.37
N GLN A 125 -8.85 -5.69 22.37
CA GLN A 125 -8.38 -7.06 22.66
C GLN A 125 -7.35 -7.56 21.65
N LEU A 126 -7.39 -7.08 20.41
CA LEU A 126 -6.48 -7.45 19.33
C LEU A 126 -5.25 -6.52 19.20
N GLY A 127 -5.09 -5.57 20.12
CA GLY A 127 -3.88 -4.76 20.23
C GLY A 127 -3.82 -3.56 19.31
N ILE A 128 -4.95 -2.89 19.04
CA ILE A 128 -4.96 -1.70 18.16
C ILE A 128 -4.04 -0.57 18.65
N TYR A 129 -3.79 -0.49 19.97
CA TYR A 129 -2.88 0.53 20.54
C TYR A 129 -1.39 0.21 20.34
N GLU A 130 -1.07 -0.99 19.88
CA GLU A 130 0.30 -1.45 19.66
C GLU A 130 0.76 -1.25 18.22
N VAL A 131 -0.13 -0.76 17.34
CA VAL A 131 0.12 -0.63 15.90
C VAL A 131 -0.02 0.80 15.44
N SER A 132 0.75 1.14 14.42
CA SER A 132 0.59 2.35 13.61
C SER A 132 0.04 2.02 12.22
N PRO A 133 -0.56 2.96 11.50
CA PRO A 133 -0.97 2.75 10.12
C PRO A 133 0.18 2.26 9.22
N GLU A 134 1.38 2.76 9.44
CA GLU A 134 2.58 2.46 8.67
C GLU A 134 3.03 0.99 8.80
N ASP A 135 2.72 0.32 9.91
CA ASP A 135 3.02 -1.10 10.12
C ASP A 135 2.25 -2.00 9.13
N PHE A 136 1.10 -1.53 8.67
CA PHE A 136 0.28 -2.22 7.67
C PHE A 136 0.65 -1.91 6.21
N ALA A 137 1.68 -1.12 5.96
CA ALA A 137 2.07 -0.73 4.60
C ALA A 137 2.42 -1.94 3.70
N LEU A 138 3.18 -2.90 4.22
CA LEU A 138 3.50 -4.13 3.48
C LEU A 138 2.27 -5.05 3.36
N ALA A 139 1.42 -5.12 4.37
CA ALA A 139 0.18 -5.87 4.31
C ALA A 139 -0.76 -5.31 3.24
N GLU A 140 -0.89 -3.98 3.14
CA GLU A 140 -1.64 -3.29 2.10
C GLU A 140 -1.09 -3.60 0.70
N PHE A 141 0.23 -3.62 0.54
CA PHE A 141 0.87 -3.95 -0.74
C PHE A 141 0.55 -5.38 -1.21
N VAL A 142 0.55 -6.36 -0.30
CA VAL A 142 0.29 -7.77 -0.63
C VAL A 142 -1.19 -8.13 -0.61
N ASP A 143 -2.07 -7.26 -0.10
CA ASP A 143 -3.50 -7.55 0.03
C ASP A 143 -4.14 -7.86 -1.31
N SER A 144 -4.75 -9.05 -1.39
CA SER A 144 -5.49 -9.49 -2.57
C SER A 144 -6.83 -8.77 -2.75
N SER A 145 -7.39 -8.22 -1.68
CA SER A 145 -8.65 -7.47 -1.67
C SER A 145 -8.47 -6.00 -2.05
N LYS A 146 -7.23 -5.51 -2.09
CA LYS A 146 -6.87 -4.13 -2.44
C LYS A 146 -7.51 -3.09 -1.54
N LEU A 147 -7.57 -3.38 -0.25
CA LEU A 147 -8.06 -2.47 0.77
C LEU A 147 -6.99 -1.44 1.16
N GLU A 148 -7.41 -0.23 1.51
CA GLU A 148 -6.56 0.82 2.07
C GLU A 148 -6.33 0.56 3.57
N LEU A 149 -5.47 -0.41 3.92
CA LEU A 149 -5.31 -0.88 5.30
C LEU A 149 -4.76 0.20 6.23
N GLN A 150 -3.82 1.00 5.78
CA GLN A 150 -3.28 2.12 6.55
C GLN A 150 -4.37 3.13 6.92
N LYS A 151 -5.28 3.42 6.00
CA LYS A 151 -6.43 4.29 6.24
C LYS A 151 -7.40 3.66 7.24
N ILE A 152 -7.72 2.37 7.08
CA ILE A 152 -8.59 1.63 7.99
C ILE A 152 -8.05 1.67 9.42
N VAL A 153 -6.76 1.40 9.62
CA VAL A 153 -6.12 1.48 10.95
C VAL A 153 -6.18 2.90 11.51
N ARG A 154 -5.92 3.91 10.71
CA ARG A 154 -6.00 5.32 11.11
C ARG A 154 -7.43 5.71 11.55
N GLU A 155 -8.42 5.25 10.83
CA GLU A 155 -9.84 5.48 11.17
C GLU A 155 -10.21 4.77 12.48
N GLY A 156 -9.75 3.52 12.69
CA GLY A 156 -9.93 2.78 13.94
C GLY A 156 -9.33 3.51 15.14
N LEU A 157 -8.08 3.94 15.05
CA LEU A 157 -7.39 4.72 16.08
C LEU A 157 -8.11 6.06 16.37
N ASN A 158 -8.61 6.74 15.34
CA ASN A 158 -9.36 7.98 15.51
C ASN A 158 -10.72 7.75 16.18
N LEU A 159 -11.38 6.62 15.89
CA LEU A 159 -12.62 6.24 16.55
C LEU A 159 -12.41 6.03 18.05
N LEU A 160 -11.43 5.20 18.41
CA LEU A 160 -11.06 4.95 19.80
C LEU A 160 -10.68 6.23 20.56
N ARG A 161 -9.93 7.11 19.92
CA ARG A 161 -9.58 8.40 20.51
C ARG A 161 -10.80 9.25 20.87
N LYS A 162 -11.85 9.18 20.03
CA LYS A 162 -13.11 9.91 20.27
C LYS A 162 -13.93 9.28 21.39
N GLU A 163 -13.93 7.95 21.48
CA GLU A 163 -14.67 7.23 22.52
C GLU A 163 -14.04 7.41 23.91
N ASN A 164 -12.71 7.58 23.96
CA ASN A 164 -11.95 7.73 25.20
C ASN A 164 -11.71 9.21 25.60
N ALA A 165 -12.23 10.18 24.87
CA ALA A 165 -12.10 11.62 25.15
C ALA A 165 -13.33 12.16 25.91
#